data_67cf29c41eb3cf15e8b1ae30d8aaa183
#
_entry.id   67cf29c41eb3cf15e8b1ae30d8aaa183
#
_cell.length_a   1.000
_cell.length_b   1.000
_cell.length_c   1.000
_cell.angle_alpha   90.00
_cell.angle_beta   90.00
_cell.angle_gamma   90.00
#
_symmetry.space_group_name_H-M   'P 1'
#
loop_
_entity.id
_entity.type
_entity.pdbx_description
1 polymer ?
#
loop_
_entity_poly.entity_id
_entity_poly.type
_entity_poly.pdbx_seq_one_letter_code
_entity_poly.pdbx_strand_id
1 'polypeptide(L)'
;MRYEAIIFDKDGVLVDTEPFYDCRRREFFAEVGIDDSAFPSFYGSNNEVIWKTAVPDDPAKREALYQRFRSRFANDPVPYAQLCVPRMREVLQMCRALGLKTGLASAGPSWVIDGFLEQLNLACAFDETLSGEDCAANKPAPDIYLAAMRRLGVSPCRTLVVEDSPLGIRAAHEAGATVCAVMPPSAPELDQSLADVRLGPLAALLDWLPSAL
;
A
#
# COMPACT_ATOMS: atom_id res chain seq x y z
N MET A 1 24.40 10.51 -6.18
CA MET A 1 23.09 10.33 -5.54
C MET A 1 23.09 9.02 -4.74
N ARG A 2 22.57 9.04 -3.53
CA ARG A 2 22.47 7.85 -2.67
C ARG A 2 21.45 6.86 -3.23
N TYR A 3 20.29 7.35 -3.74
CA TYR A 3 19.26 6.52 -4.34
C TYR A 3 19.17 6.74 -5.85
N GLU A 4 18.79 5.68 -6.58
CA GLU A 4 18.53 5.67 -8.03
C GLU A 4 17.03 5.48 -8.31
N ALA A 5 16.31 4.89 -7.36
CA ALA A 5 14.88 4.66 -7.48
C ALA A 5 14.15 4.92 -6.15
N ILE A 6 12.87 5.23 -6.30
CA ILE A 6 11.91 5.29 -5.21
C ILE A 6 10.69 4.44 -5.57
N ILE A 7 10.28 3.55 -4.67
CA ILE A 7 9.12 2.68 -4.83
C ILE A 7 8.11 3.02 -3.76
N PHE A 8 6.89 3.31 -4.16
CA PHE A 8 5.79 3.65 -3.25
C PHE A 8 4.85 2.46 -3.09
N ASP A 9 4.42 2.18 -1.86
CA ASP A 9 3.14 1.52 -1.67
C ASP A 9 1.99 2.44 -2.08
N LYS A 10 0.80 1.88 -2.29
CA LYS A 10 -0.39 2.61 -2.70
C LYS A 10 -1.25 3.03 -1.51
N ASP A 11 -1.77 2.03 -0.80
CA ASP A 11 -2.76 2.21 0.25
C ASP A 11 -2.08 2.67 1.55
N GLY A 12 -2.53 3.77 2.15
CA GLY A 12 -1.87 4.39 3.31
C GLY A 12 -0.68 5.30 2.97
N VAL A 13 -0.14 5.24 1.73
CA VAL A 13 0.98 6.07 1.29
C VAL A 13 0.53 7.15 0.30
N LEU A 14 -0.07 6.76 -0.82
CA LEU A 14 -0.54 7.69 -1.87
C LEU A 14 -2.02 8.02 -1.73
N VAL A 15 -2.79 7.09 -1.21
CA VAL A 15 -4.23 7.23 -0.93
C VAL A 15 -4.56 6.64 0.43
N ASP A 16 -5.37 7.36 1.21
CA ASP A 16 -5.83 6.93 2.54
C ASP A 16 -7.13 6.14 2.40
N THR A 17 -7.01 4.89 1.98
CA THR A 17 -8.13 4.01 1.64
C THR A 17 -8.67 3.18 2.80
N GLU A 18 -7.94 3.08 3.90
CA GLU A 18 -8.33 2.21 5.01
C GLU A 18 -9.68 2.59 5.64
N PRO A 19 -10.02 3.86 5.91
CA PRO A 19 -11.33 4.23 6.44
C PRO A 19 -12.47 3.82 5.50
N PHE A 20 -12.23 3.92 4.19
CA PHE A 20 -13.20 3.55 3.17
C PHE A 20 -13.44 2.02 3.15
N TYR A 21 -12.37 1.24 3.19
CA TYR A 21 -12.49 -0.22 3.25
C TYR A 21 -13.04 -0.70 4.59
N ASP A 22 -12.71 -0.04 5.70
CA ASP A 22 -13.28 -0.35 7.02
C ASP A 22 -14.80 -0.14 7.04
N CYS A 23 -15.27 0.97 6.48
CA CYS A 23 -16.70 1.23 6.35
C CYS A 23 -17.42 0.11 5.55
N ARG A 24 -16.86 -0.30 4.40
CA ARG A 24 -17.40 -1.41 3.60
C ARG A 24 -17.40 -2.74 4.33
N ARG A 25 -16.34 -3.04 5.07
CA ARG A 25 -16.26 -4.26 5.88
C ARG A 25 -17.34 -4.29 6.94
N ARG A 26 -17.52 -3.21 7.68
CA ARG A 26 -18.57 -3.09 8.72
C ARG A 26 -19.97 -3.23 8.13
N GLU A 27 -20.26 -2.55 7.02
CA GLU A 27 -21.52 -2.69 6.30
C GLU A 27 -21.79 -4.15 5.95
N PHE A 28 -20.81 -4.82 5.35
CA PHE A 28 -20.94 -6.20 4.93
C PHE A 28 -21.06 -7.18 6.13
N PHE A 29 -20.28 -6.99 7.18
CA PHE A 29 -20.35 -7.82 8.37
C PHE A 29 -21.73 -7.73 9.03
N ALA A 30 -22.32 -6.54 9.11
CA ALA A 30 -23.69 -6.37 9.56
C ALA A 30 -24.71 -7.09 8.67
N GLU A 31 -24.57 -7.03 7.33
CA GLU A 31 -25.42 -7.73 6.36
C GLU A 31 -25.39 -9.26 6.54
N VAL A 32 -24.25 -9.83 6.92
CA VAL A 32 -24.08 -11.29 7.05
C VAL A 32 -24.14 -11.80 8.49
N GLY A 33 -24.43 -10.91 9.45
CA GLY A 33 -24.59 -11.24 10.85
C GLY A 33 -23.27 -11.57 11.57
N ILE A 34 -22.15 -10.97 11.16
CA ILE A 34 -20.88 -11.04 11.87
C ILE A 34 -20.80 -9.86 12.82
N ASP A 35 -20.63 -10.13 14.11
CA ASP A 35 -20.38 -9.10 15.12
C ASP A 35 -18.89 -8.74 15.13
N ASP A 36 -18.59 -7.53 14.68
CA ASP A 36 -17.22 -6.99 14.60
C ASP A 36 -16.84 -6.07 15.78
N SER A 37 -17.72 -5.96 16.78
CA SER A 37 -17.53 -5.02 17.91
C SER A 37 -16.27 -5.28 18.75
N ALA A 38 -15.80 -6.53 18.78
CA ALA A 38 -14.58 -6.94 19.48
C ALA A 38 -13.36 -7.11 18.56
N PHE A 39 -13.47 -6.79 17.27
CA PHE A 39 -12.36 -6.97 16.35
C PHE A 39 -11.29 -5.89 16.57
N PRO A 40 -10.02 -6.25 16.37
CA PRO A 40 -8.95 -5.26 16.37
C PRO A 40 -9.06 -4.33 15.16
N SER A 41 -8.34 -3.23 15.20
CA SER A 41 -8.12 -2.42 14.00
C SER A 41 -7.44 -3.26 12.92
N PHE A 42 -7.92 -3.17 11.68
CA PHE A 42 -7.34 -3.85 10.53
C PHE A 42 -6.39 -2.96 9.70
N TYR A 43 -6.09 -1.76 10.18
CA TYR A 43 -5.11 -0.89 9.53
C TYR A 43 -3.77 -1.61 9.33
N GLY A 44 -3.24 -1.54 8.12
CA GLY A 44 -1.99 -2.21 7.76
C GLY A 44 -2.05 -3.74 7.71
N SER A 45 -3.27 -4.32 7.82
CA SER A 45 -3.48 -5.76 7.71
C SER A 45 -3.78 -6.18 6.27
N ASN A 46 -3.62 -7.47 5.99
CA ASN A 46 -4.02 -8.05 4.70
C ASN A 46 -5.37 -8.79 4.80
N ASN A 47 -5.94 -9.10 3.64
CA ASN A 47 -7.22 -9.81 3.56
C ASN A 47 -7.21 -11.16 4.29
N GLU A 48 -6.09 -11.88 4.30
CA GLU A 48 -6.00 -13.17 5.00
C GLU A 48 -6.24 -13.00 6.50
N VAL A 49 -5.57 -12.04 7.13
CA VAL A 49 -5.75 -11.72 8.56
C VAL A 49 -7.17 -11.28 8.84
N ILE A 50 -7.72 -10.36 8.05
CA ILE A 50 -9.06 -9.82 8.22
C ILE A 50 -10.12 -10.93 8.20
N TRP A 51 -10.12 -11.74 7.13
CA TRP A 51 -11.14 -12.78 6.96
C TRP A 51 -10.94 -13.98 7.89
N LYS A 52 -9.70 -14.27 8.31
CA LYS A 52 -9.43 -15.28 9.32
C LYS A 52 -9.93 -14.83 10.71
N THR A 53 -9.85 -13.55 11.03
CA THR A 53 -10.43 -12.98 12.25
C THR A 53 -11.95 -13.05 12.21
N ALA A 54 -12.57 -12.69 11.09
CA ALA A 54 -14.03 -12.70 10.94
C ALA A 54 -14.63 -14.12 10.94
N VAL A 55 -13.91 -15.12 10.40
CA VAL A 55 -14.36 -16.52 10.31
C VAL A 55 -13.17 -17.44 10.59
N PRO A 56 -12.81 -17.68 11.87
CA PRO A 56 -11.58 -18.39 12.22
C PRO A 56 -11.61 -19.88 11.87
N ASP A 57 -12.73 -20.55 12.08
CA ASP A 57 -12.81 -22.02 12.12
C ASP A 57 -13.32 -22.68 10.84
N ASP A 58 -13.79 -21.89 9.85
CA ASP A 58 -14.36 -22.41 8.61
C ASP A 58 -13.74 -21.76 7.37
N PRO A 59 -12.69 -22.37 6.80
CA PRO A 59 -12.04 -21.85 5.60
C PRO A 59 -12.95 -21.74 4.38
N ALA A 60 -13.91 -22.68 4.20
CA ALA A 60 -14.82 -22.68 3.06
C ALA A 60 -15.83 -21.53 3.17
N LYS A 61 -16.40 -21.32 4.36
CA LYS A 61 -17.29 -20.17 4.65
C LYS A 61 -16.53 -18.85 4.49
N ARG A 62 -15.29 -18.78 4.96
CA ARG A 62 -14.41 -17.60 4.82
C ARG A 62 -14.26 -17.19 3.36
N GLU A 63 -13.88 -18.15 2.50
CA GLU A 63 -13.73 -17.90 1.07
C GLU A 63 -15.06 -17.49 0.42
N ALA A 64 -16.15 -18.16 0.72
CA ALA A 64 -17.47 -17.83 0.20
C ALA A 64 -17.90 -16.40 0.59
N LEU A 65 -17.66 -15.99 1.83
CA LEU A 65 -17.98 -14.63 2.30
C LEU A 65 -17.05 -13.58 1.67
N TYR A 66 -15.78 -13.88 1.51
CA TYR A 66 -14.85 -12.99 0.81
C TYR A 66 -15.27 -12.75 -0.65
N GLN A 67 -15.64 -13.80 -1.38
CA GLN A 67 -16.16 -13.66 -2.76
C GLN A 67 -17.48 -12.87 -2.80
N ARG A 68 -18.38 -13.10 -1.83
CA ARG A 68 -19.62 -12.33 -1.70
C ARG A 68 -19.33 -10.85 -1.41
N PHE A 69 -18.38 -10.54 -0.54
CA PHE A 69 -17.92 -9.16 -0.27
C PHE A 69 -17.39 -8.50 -1.55
N ARG A 70 -16.52 -9.16 -2.29
CA ARG A 70 -16.02 -8.65 -3.56
C ARG A 70 -17.14 -8.36 -4.55
N SER A 71 -18.09 -9.29 -4.69
CA SER A 71 -19.23 -9.13 -5.61
C SER A 71 -20.16 -8.01 -5.17
N ARG A 72 -20.38 -7.84 -3.86
CA ARG A 72 -21.26 -6.78 -3.30
C ARG A 72 -20.78 -5.38 -3.69
N PHE A 73 -19.46 -5.17 -3.73
CA PHE A 73 -18.86 -3.87 -4.01
C PHE A 73 -18.22 -3.77 -5.41
N ALA A 74 -18.43 -4.74 -6.28
CA ALA A 74 -17.81 -4.78 -7.61
C ALA A 74 -18.17 -3.57 -8.49
N ASN A 75 -19.39 -3.04 -8.35
CA ASN A 75 -19.88 -1.90 -9.12
C ASN A 75 -19.82 -0.56 -8.35
N ASP A 76 -19.15 -0.55 -7.21
CA ASP A 76 -18.96 0.62 -6.37
C ASP A 76 -17.46 0.96 -6.33
N PRO A 77 -16.95 1.79 -7.25
CA PRO A 77 -15.54 2.07 -7.36
C PRO A 77 -15.03 2.84 -6.14
N VAL A 78 -13.76 2.64 -5.82
CA VAL A 78 -13.07 3.44 -4.79
C VAL A 78 -12.93 4.87 -5.28
N PRO A 79 -13.36 5.89 -4.53
CA PRO A 79 -13.29 7.29 -4.96
C PRO A 79 -11.89 7.88 -4.71
N TYR A 80 -10.87 7.39 -5.42
CA TYR A 80 -9.47 7.72 -5.18
C TYR A 80 -9.18 9.23 -5.17
N ALA A 81 -9.88 10.03 -5.98
CA ALA A 81 -9.70 11.48 -6.00
C ALA A 81 -10.01 12.15 -4.66
N GLN A 82 -10.91 11.57 -3.86
CA GLN A 82 -11.28 12.07 -2.54
C GLN A 82 -10.37 11.53 -1.43
N LEU A 83 -9.63 10.45 -1.71
CA LEU A 83 -8.78 9.73 -0.77
C LEU A 83 -7.29 10.03 -0.97
N CYS A 84 -6.93 10.92 -1.89
CA CYS A 84 -5.54 11.30 -2.11
C CYS A 84 -4.90 11.85 -0.83
N VAL A 85 -3.73 11.34 -0.50
CA VAL A 85 -2.91 11.92 0.56
C VAL A 85 -2.45 13.33 0.16
N PRO A 86 -2.46 14.31 1.06
CA PRO A 86 -2.07 15.69 0.74
C PRO A 86 -0.69 15.78 0.09
N ARG A 87 -0.58 16.58 -0.97
CA ARG A 87 0.65 16.86 -1.71
C ARG A 87 1.28 15.65 -2.43
N MET A 88 0.55 14.53 -2.58
CA MET A 88 1.03 13.32 -3.27
C MET A 88 1.59 13.64 -4.66
N ARG A 89 0.89 14.45 -5.45
CA ARG A 89 1.34 14.82 -6.80
C ARG A 89 2.66 15.59 -6.81
N GLU A 90 2.84 16.50 -5.84
CA GLU A 90 4.08 17.27 -5.70
C GLU A 90 5.26 16.34 -5.37
N VAL A 91 5.03 15.34 -4.50
CA VAL A 91 6.06 14.34 -4.17
C VAL A 91 6.46 13.55 -5.42
N LEU A 92 5.49 13.05 -6.20
CA LEU A 92 5.79 12.30 -7.44
C LEU A 92 6.53 13.16 -8.47
N GLN A 93 6.11 14.42 -8.62
CA GLN A 93 6.79 15.38 -9.52
C GLN A 93 8.21 15.67 -9.09
N MET A 94 8.44 15.85 -7.79
CA MET A 94 9.78 16.05 -7.23
C MET A 94 10.68 14.84 -7.49
N CYS A 95 10.22 13.62 -7.27
CA CYS A 95 11.00 12.41 -7.51
C CYS A 95 11.49 12.35 -8.97
N ARG A 96 10.60 12.67 -9.92
CA ARG A 96 10.98 12.74 -11.34
C ARG A 96 11.96 13.88 -11.66
N ALA A 97 11.76 15.06 -11.06
CA ALA A 97 12.67 16.19 -11.23
C ALA A 97 14.07 15.91 -10.68
N LEU A 98 14.17 15.05 -9.65
CA LEU A 98 15.43 14.57 -9.09
C LEU A 98 16.05 13.43 -9.93
N GLY A 99 15.41 12.99 -11.02
CA GLY A 99 15.90 11.93 -11.90
C GLY A 99 15.81 10.52 -11.30
N LEU A 100 14.99 10.31 -10.28
CA LEU A 100 14.76 9.00 -9.70
C LEU A 100 13.82 8.19 -10.60
N LYS A 101 14.11 6.91 -10.78
CA LYS A 101 13.14 5.95 -11.29
C LYS A 101 12.04 5.75 -10.28
N THR A 102 10.79 5.66 -10.73
CA THR A 102 9.63 5.59 -9.86
C THR A 102 8.89 4.28 -10.02
N GLY A 103 8.60 3.61 -8.90
CA GLY A 103 7.81 2.38 -8.87
C GLY A 103 6.57 2.51 -8.00
N LEU A 104 5.52 1.76 -8.36
CA LEU A 104 4.33 1.52 -7.54
C LEU A 104 4.24 0.04 -7.23
N ALA A 105 4.11 -0.35 -5.96
CA ALA A 105 4.06 -1.74 -5.51
C ALA A 105 2.92 -1.95 -4.50
N SER A 106 1.76 -2.39 -4.97
CA SER A 106 0.57 -2.60 -4.14
C SER A 106 0.23 -4.09 -4.00
N ALA A 107 -0.18 -4.51 -2.80
CA ALA A 107 -0.68 -5.87 -2.54
C ALA A 107 -2.05 -6.14 -3.21
N GLY A 108 -2.72 -5.12 -3.71
CA GLY A 108 -4.00 -5.24 -4.41
C GLY A 108 -3.87 -5.85 -5.81
N PRO A 109 -4.98 -6.33 -6.39
CA PRO A 109 -5.00 -6.88 -7.74
C PRO A 109 -4.78 -5.80 -8.80
N SER A 110 -4.31 -6.23 -9.98
CA SER A 110 -3.91 -5.33 -11.09
C SER A 110 -5.01 -4.36 -11.50
N TRP A 111 -6.27 -4.81 -11.59
CA TRP A 111 -7.39 -3.94 -11.96
C TRP A 111 -7.68 -2.82 -10.95
N VAL A 112 -7.32 -3.00 -9.67
CA VAL A 112 -7.42 -1.95 -8.64
C VAL A 112 -6.34 -0.89 -8.85
N ILE A 113 -5.14 -1.32 -9.23
CA ILE A 113 -4.04 -0.41 -9.56
C ILE A 113 -4.39 0.38 -10.81
N ASP A 114 -4.90 -0.27 -11.86
CA ASP A 114 -5.32 0.37 -13.10
C ASP A 114 -6.39 1.44 -12.83
N GLY A 115 -7.41 1.11 -12.04
CA GLY A 115 -8.46 2.06 -11.65
C GLY A 115 -7.92 3.26 -10.85
N PHE A 116 -6.93 3.06 -9.99
CA PHE A 116 -6.24 4.14 -9.28
C PHE A 116 -5.48 5.06 -10.25
N LEU A 117 -4.70 4.47 -11.15
CA LEU A 117 -3.89 5.21 -12.12
C LEU A 117 -4.78 6.00 -13.10
N GLU A 118 -5.86 5.40 -13.57
CA GLU A 118 -6.81 6.02 -14.51
C GLU A 118 -7.55 7.18 -13.85
N GLN A 119 -8.21 6.96 -12.71
CA GLN A 119 -8.99 8.01 -12.02
C GLN A 119 -8.14 9.23 -11.66
N LEU A 120 -6.86 9.02 -11.34
CA LEU A 120 -5.96 10.09 -10.95
C LEU A 120 -5.07 10.62 -12.09
N ASN A 121 -5.21 10.09 -13.32
CA ASN A 121 -4.35 10.42 -14.44
C ASN A 121 -2.84 10.27 -14.09
N LEU A 122 -2.47 9.14 -13.50
CA LEU A 122 -1.11 8.82 -13.03
C LEU A 122 -0.40 7.76 -13.90
N ALA A 123 -0.93 7.40 -15.06
CA ALA A 123 -0.36 6.37 -15.92
C ALA A 123 1.13 6.62 -16.28
N CYS A 124 1.54 7.89 -16.38
CA CYS A 124 2.92 8.27 -16.66
C CYS A 124 3.71 8.67 -15.40
N ALA A 125 3.16 8.48 -14.19
CA ALA A 125 3.83 8.89 -12.96
C ALA A 125 4.85 7.86 -12.47
N PHE A 126 4.73 6.61 -12.92
CA PHE A 126 5.57 5.51 -12.52
C PHE A 126 6.22 4.85 -13.74
N ASP A 127 7.51 4.50 -13.62
CA ASP A 127 8.23 3.74 -14.63
C ASP A 127 7.84 2.26 -14.60
N GLU A 128 7.50 1.74 -13.41
CA GLU A 128 7.00 0.38 -13.20
C GLU A 128 5.86 0.34 -12.19
N THR A 129 4.88 -0.52 -12.46
CA THR A 129 3.76 -0.82 -11.55
C THR A 129 3.65 -2.31 -11.32
N LEU A 130 3.49 -2.73 -10.05
CA LEU A 130 3.40 -4.13 -9.66
C LEU A 130 2.20 -4.38 -8.77
N SER A 131 1.54 -5.47 -9.04
CA SER A 131 0.46 -6.06 -8.25
C SER A 131 0.99 -7.19 -7.37
N GLY A 132 0.38 -7.39 -6.20
CA GLY A 132 0.63 -8.61 -5.42
C GLY A 132 0.31 -9.90 -6.17
N GLU A 133 -0.54 -9.85 -7.20
CA GLU A 133 -0.84 -10.99 -8.09
C GLU A 133 0.36 -11.38 -8.98
N ASP A 134 1.31 -10.48 -9.19
CA ASP A 134 2.54 -10.74 -9.96
C ASP A 134 3.59 -11.51 -9.16
N CYS A 135 3.34 -11.80 -7.89
CA CYS A 135 4.33 -12.32 -6.94
C CYS A 135 3.91 -13.68 -6.38
N ALA A 136 4.90 -14.52 -6.04
CA ALA A 136 4.65 -15.81 -5.44
C ALA A 136 4.11 -15.70 -4.00
N ALA A 137 4.53 -14.67 -3.27
CA ALA A 137 4.07 -14.39 -1.92
C ALA A 137 3.77 -12.90 -1.72
N ASN A 138 2.74 -12.62 -0.92
CA ASN A 138 2.36 -11.26 -0.54
C ASN A 138 3.20 -10.75 0.64
N LYS A 139 3.20 -9.41 0.85
CA LYS A 139 3.76 -8.79 2.05
C LYS A 139 3.27 -9.54 3.31
N PRO A 140 4.15 -9.93 4.23
CA PRO A 140 5.49 -9.39 4.48
C PRO A 140 6.63 -10.03 3.68
N ALA A 141 6.39 -10.97 2.73
CA ALA A 141 7.45 -11.47 1.86
C ALA A 141 8.00 -10.35 0.98
N PRO A 142 9.32 -10.37 0.67
CA PRO A 142 10.00 -9.29 -0.06
C PRO A 142 9.73 -9.28 -1.56
N ASP A 143 8.99 -10.26 -2.09
CA ASP A 143 8.84 -10.60 -3.49
C ASP A 143 8.48 -9.40 -4.37
N ILE A 144 7.50 -8.61 -3.95
CA ILE A 144 7.01 -7.47 -4.73
C ILE A 144 8.07 -6.38 -4.88
N TYR A 145 8.82 -6.08 -3.82
CA TYR A 145 9.88 -5.07 -3.88
C TYR A 145 11.09 -5.56 -4.66
N LEU A 146 11.48 -6.83 -4.50
CA LEU A 146 12.52 -7.45 -5.32
C LEU A 146 12.14 -7.47 -6.80
N ALA A 147 10.89 -7.75 -7.13
CA ALA A 147 10.39 -7.70 -8.50
C ALA A 147 10.40 -6.27 -9.06
N ALA A 148 9.96 -5.28 -8.28
CA ALA A 148 9.99 -3.87 -8.66
C ALA A 148 11.41 -3.38 -8.95
N MET A 149 12.35 -3.67 -8.07
CA MET A 149 13.76 -3.31 -8.26
C MET A 149 14.38 -3.97 -9.49
N ARG A 150 14.04 -5.25 -9.75
CA ARG A 150 14.48 -5.94 -10.98
C ARG A 150 13.94 -5.26 -12.23
N ARG A 151 12.63 -4.94 -12.29
CA ARG A 151 12.02 -4.26 -13.45
C ARG A 151 12.60 -2.87 -13.66
N LEU A 152 12.82 -2.12 -12.59
CA LEU A 152 13.47 -0.80 -12.64
C LEU A 152 14.98 -0.88 -12.97
N GLY A 153 15.61 -2.05 -12.89
CA GLY A 153 17.04 -2.23 -13.14
C GLY A 153 17.90 -1.52 -12.10
N VAL A 154 17.54 -1.60 -10.82
CA VAL A 154 18.24 -0.96 -9.70
C VAL A 154 18.59 -1.97 -8.62
N SER A 155 19.64 -1.70 -7.84
CA SER A 155 20.02 -2.53 -6.71
C SER A 155 19.24 -2.15 -5.45
N PRO A 156 18.99 -3.11 -4.52
CA PRO A 156 18.28 -2.82 -3.27
C PRO A 156 18.89 -1.67 -2.47
N CYS A 157 20.21 -1.66 -2.29
CA CYS A 157 20.90 -0.63 -1.50
C CYS A 157 20.85 0.79 -2.12
N ARG A 158 20.38 0.93 -3.36
CA ARG A 158 20.16 2.21 -4.05
C ARG A 158 18.67 2.52 -4.25
N THR A 159 17.80 1.80 -3.55
CA THR A 159 16.35 1.96 -3.64
C THR A 159 15.81 2.46 -2.30
N LEU A 160 14.96 3.48 -2.38
CA LEU A 160 14.13 3.94 -1.28
C LEU A 160 12.74 3.34 -1.46
N VAL A 161 12.20 2.70 -0.44
CA VAL A 161 10.79 2.26 -0.41
C VAL A 161 10.03 3.15 0.56
N VAL A 162 8.87 3.66 0.15
CA VAL A 162 7.96 4.45 0.98
C VAL A 162 6.77 3.59 1.33
N GLU A 163 6.56 3.39 2.62
CA GLU A 163 5.56 2.48 3.20
C GLU A 163 4.91 3.07 4.45
N ASP A 164 3.75 2.54 4.85
CA ASP A 164 3.09 2.91 6.11
C ASP A 164 2.92 1.70 7.04
N SER A 165 2.68 0.52 6.47
CA SER A 165 2.24 -0.68 7.17
C SER A 165 3.39 -1.52 7.74
N PRO A 166 3.20 -2.17 8.91
CA PRO A 166 4.22 -3.07 9.45
C PRO A 166 4.58 -4.23 8.51
N LEU A 167 3.60 -4.75 7.75
CA LEU A 167 3.84 -5.84 6.79
C LEU A 167 4.66 -5.38 5.59
N GLY A 168 4.36 -4.20 5.06
CA GLY A 168 5.08 -3.65 3.93
C GLY A 168 6.49 -3.16 4.29
N ILE A 169 6.66 -2.54 5.46
CA ILE A 169 7.96 -2.15 6.00
C ILE A 169 8.87 -3.37 6.14
N ARG A 170 8.35 -4.48 6.70
CA ARG A 170 9.09 -5.73 6.78
C ARG A 170 9.49 -6.25 5.39
N ALA A 171 8.54 -6.28 4.44
CA ALA A 171 8.81 -6.73 3.08
C ALA A 171 9.93 -5.92 2.41
N ALA A 172 9.91 -4.60 2.55
CA ALA A 172 10.92 -3.70 1.99
C ALA A 172 12.29 -3.87 2.68
N HIS A 173 12.29 -4.03 4.00
CA HIS A 173 13.50 -4.28 4.79
C HIS A 173 14.15 -5.63 4.39
N GLU A 174 13.35 -6.70 4.30
CA GLU A 174 13.83 -8.03 3.87
C GLU A 174 14.29 -8.03 2.39
N ALA A 175 13.76 -7.15 1.56
CA ALA A 175 14.24 -6.92 0.19
C ALA A 175 15.60 -6.19 0.14
N GLY A 176 16.10 -5.67 1.27
CA GLY A 176 17.38 -4.95 1.36
C GLY A 176 17.33 -3.50 0.89
N ALA A 177 16.16 -2.91 0.73
CA ALA A 177 15.98 -1.50 0.42
C ALA A 177 16.11 -0.62 1.67
N THR A 178 16.37 0.68 1.47
CA THR A 178 16.14 1.66 2.55
C THR A 178 14.64 1.92 2.68
N VAL A 179 14.12 1.83 3.90
CA VAL A 179 12.69 1.97 4.17
C VAL A 179 12.39 3.31 4.82
N CYS A 180 11.57 4.12 4.15
CA CYS A 180 11.02 5.35 4.68
C CYS A 180 9.55 5.13 5.05
N ALA A 181 9.26 5.10 6.34
CA ALA A 181 7.88 5.00 6.82
C ALA A 181 7.21 6.37 6.85
N VAL A 182 5.98 6.41 6.35
CA VAL A 182 5.08 7.57 6.44
C VAL A 182 3.83 7.22 7.23
N MET A 183 3.11 8.24 7.69
CA MET A 183 1.88 8.07 8.45
C MET A 183 0.70 8.60 7.62
N PRO A 184 -0.27 7.76 7.25
CA PRO A 184 -1.48 8.23 6.58
C PRO A 184 -2.34 9.08 7.52
N PRO A 185 -3.17 10.01 6.99
CA PRO A 185 -3.92 10.96 7.81
C PRO A 185 -4.86 10.35 8.83
N SER A 186 -5.43 9.18 8.53
CA SER A 186 -6.44 8.51 9.37
C SER A 186 -5.90 7.32 10.16
N ALA A 187 -4.61 6.97 10.01
CA ALA A 187 -4.07 5.79 10.66
C ALA A 187 -3.94 5.98 12.18
N PRO A 188 -4.21 4.92 12.96
CA PRO A 188 -3.74 4.83 14.33
C PRO A 188 -2.20 4.72 14.34
N GLU A 189 -1.63 4.76 15.54
CA GLU A 189 -0.20 4.48 15.70
C GLU A 189 0.10 3.04 15.26
N LEU A 190 0.93 2.90 14.21
CA LEU A 190 1.38 1.63 13.65
C LEU A 190 2.81 1.32 14.08
N ASP A 191 3.13 0.03 14.21
CA ASP A 191 4.52 -0.38 14.47
C ASP A 191 5.37 -0.22 13.20
N GLN A 192 6.12 0.88 13.19
CA GLN A 192 7.06 1.21 12.12
C GLN A 192 8.53 1.06 12.57
N SER A 193 8.78 0.21 13.58
CA SER A 193 10.11 0.08 14.22
C SER A 193 11.21 -0.40 13.29
N LEU A 194 10.87 -1.17 12.24
CA LEU A 194 11.82 -1.69 11.25
C LEU A 194 12.18 -0.69 10.13
N ALA A 195 11.54 0.49 10.09
CA ALA A 195 11.89 1.50 9.10
C ALA A 195 13.21 2.21 9.44
N ASP A 196 14.04 2.46 8.42
CA ASP A 196 15.29 3.22 8.56
C ASP A 196 15.04 4.71 8.82
N VAL A 197 13.95 5.24 8.23
CA VAL A 197 13.54 6.63 8.37
C VAL A 197 12.04 6.64 8.68
N ARG A 198 11.64 7.48 9.63
CA ARG A 198 10.21 7.71 9.93
C ARG A 198 9.92 9.19 9.72
N LEU A 199 9.07 9.46 8.74
CA LEU A 199 8.54 10.78 8.50
C LEU A 199 7.09 10.81 8.98
N GLY A 200 6.56 11.99 9.26
CA GLY A 200 5.12 12.10 9.53
C GLY A 200 4.32 11.90 8.25
N PRO A 201 3.61 12.91 7.73
CA PRO A 201 2.86 12.77 6.49
C PRO A 201 3.79 12.59 5.28
N LEU A 202 3.26 12.00 4.19
CA LEU A 202 3.98 11.85 2.91
C LEU A 202 4.64 13.15 2.43
N ALA A 203 4.00 14.29 2.66
CA ALA A 203 4.52 15.62 2.29
C ALA A 203 5.89 15.94 2.89
N ALA A 204 6.26 15.32 4.01
CA ALA A 204 7.59 15.52 4.62
C ALA A 204 8.74 15.02 3.73
N LEU A 205 8.45 14.14 2.77
CA LEU A 205 9.43 13.74 1.74
C LEU A 205 9.93 14.92 0.90
N LEU A 206 9.12 15.96 0.72
CA LEU A 206 9.50 17.13 -0.09
C LEU A 206 10.72 17.86 0.48
N ASP A 207 10.86 17.87 1.79
CA ASP A 207 11.98 18.51 2.47
C ASP A 207 13.13 17.52 2.74
N TRP A 208 12.79 16.28 3.07
CA TRP A 208 13.78 15.29 3.47
C TRP A 208 14.54 14.69 2.28
N LEU A 209 13.86 14.28 1.21
CA LEU A 209 14.46 13.52 0.12
C LEU A 209 15.58 14.28 -0.61
N PRO A 210 15.43 15.59 -0.96
CA PRO A 210 16.52 16.33 -1.60
C PRO A 210 17.80 16.40 -0.77
N SER A 211 17.68 16.36 0.56
CA SER A 211 18.83 16.39 1.46
C SER A 211 19.46 15.02 1.70
N ALA A 212 18.75 13.94 1.35
CA ALA A 212 19.15 12.55 1.55
C ALA A 212 19.84 11.92 0.30
N LEU A 213 19.85 12.62 -0.85
CA LEU A 213 20.46 12.19 -2.11
C LEU A 213 21.93 12.55 -2.19
#